data_a2d81e3025078cf43b144cf9f27f7247
#
_entry.id   a2d81e3025078cf43b144cf9f27f7247
#
_cell.length_a   1.000
_cell.length_b   1.000
_cell.length_c   1.000
_cell.angle_alpha   90.00
_cell.angle_beta   90.00
_cell.angle_gamma   90.00
#
_symmetry.space_group_name_H-M   'P 1'
#
loop_
_entity.id
_entity.type
_entity.pdbx_description
1 polymer ?
#
loop_
_entity_poly.entity_id
_entity_poly.type
_entity_poly.pdbx_seq_one_letter_code
_entity_poly.pdbx_strand_id
1 'polypeptide(L)'
;TDMIRKVEGGSAHILATPLITNRDGKKFGKSEGNAVWLDAEFTSPYAFYQFWLNVDDADVIDRLKVFTFLSRVEIEELERETAEAPFKRAAQKRLAYEVTALVHSPEDAQAAIDASAALFGQGELLALDAATLQAALSELPNVVASLETPVAQLLMDSGLVPSVSAG
;
A
#
# COMPACT_ATOMS: atom_id res chain seq x y z
N THR A 1 -18.66 -20.07 -23.35
CA THR A 1 -18.69 -21.54 -23.63
C THR A 1 -19.78 -21.90 -24.61
N ASP A 2 -21.02 -21.40 -24.46
CA ASP A 2 -22.15 -21.75 -25.33
C ASP A 2 -21.97 -21.32 -26.78
N MET A 3 -21.39 -20.17 -27.06
CA MET A 3 -21.07 -19.75 -28.43
C MET A 3 -20.05 -20.68 -29.08
N ILE A 4 -18.96 -21.00 -28.39
CA ILE A 4 -17.93 -21.93 -28.90
C ILE A 4 -18.56 -23.28 -29.24
N ARG A 5 -19.37 -23.82 -28.33
CA ARG A 5 -20.04 -25.10 -28.55
C ARG A 5 -21.03 -25.05 -29.74
N LYS A 6 -21.80 -23.96 -29.89
CA LYS A 6 -22.83 -23.83 -30.95
C LYS A 6 -22.24 -23.51 -32.31
N VAL A 7 -21.17 -22.73 -32.37
CA VAL A 7 -20.59 -22.24 -33.64
C VAL A 7 -19.47 -23.17 -34.12
N GLU A 8 -18.59 -23.58 -33.22
CA GLU A 8 -17.38 -24.34 -33.56
C GLU A 8 -17.46 -25.84 -33.21
N GLY A 9 -18.52 -26.27 -32.50
CA GLY A 9 -18.65 -27.63 -31.99
C GLY A 9 -17.59 -28.03 -30.93
N GLY A 10 -16.78 -27.03 -30.47
CA GLY A 10 -15.71 -27.23 -29.50
C GLY A 10 -16.21 -27.27 -28.06
N SER A 11 -15.34 -27.72 -27.15
CA SER A 11 -15.55 -27.59 -25.71
C SER A 11 -14.67 -26.50 -25.11
N ALA A 12 -15.22 -25.76 -24.15
CA ALA A 12 -14.47 -24.75 -23.40
C ALA A 12 -14.81 -24.84 -21.91
N HIS A 13 -13.79 -24.60 -21.09
CA HIS A 13 -13.90 -24.63 -19.64
C HIS A 13 -13.71 -23.22 -19.08
N ILE A 14 -14.39 -22.91 -17.97
CA ILE A 14 -14.27 -21.64 -17.27
C ILE A 14 -13.79 -21.93 -15.86
N LEU A 15 -12.77 -21.20 -15.45
CA LEU A 15 -12.38 -21.04 -14.06
C LEU A 15 -12.72 -19.62 -13.63
N ALA A 16 -13.48 -19.47 -12.57
CA ALA A 16 -13.84 -18.18 -12.04
C ALA A 16 -13.58 -18.13 -10.53
N THR A 17 -13.08 -17.00 -10.05
CA THR A 17 -12.91 -16.72 -8.63
C THR A 17 -13.99 -15.75 -8.15
N PRO A 18 -14.35 -15.75 -6.84
CA PRO A 18 -15.22 -14.74 -6.28
C PRO A 18 -14.66 -13.33 -6.50
N LEU A 19 -15.57 -12.36 -6.62
CA LEU A 19 -15.18 -10.96 -6.73
C LEU A 19 -14.58 -10.47 -5.40
N ILE A 20 -13.42 -9.84 -5.48
CA ILE A 20 -12.80 -9.20 -4.32
C ILE A 20 -13.47 -7.85 -4.10
N THR A 21 -14.06 -7.66 -2.93
CA THR A 21 -14.71 -6.44 -2.50
C THR A 21 -14.04 -5.87 -1.25
N ASN A 22 -14.18 -4.58 -1.04
CA ASN A 22 -13.91 -3.95 0.24
C ASN A 22 -15.10 -4.22 1.19
N ARG A 23 -14.92 -3.94 2.48
CA ARG A 23 -15.94 -4.13 3.51
C ARG A 23 -17.26 -3.37 3.23
N ASP A 24 -17.20 -2.25 2.51
CA ASP A 24 -18.38 -1.48 2.06
C ASP A 24 -19.09 -2.11 0.85
N GLY A 25 -18.65 -3.28 0.39
CA GLY A 25 -19.22 -3.99 -0.76
C GLY A 25 -18.78 -3.44 -2.11
N LYS A 26 -17.97 -2.39 -2.15
CA LYS A 26 -17.40 -1.86 -3.41
C LYS A 26 -16.30 -2.78 -3.94
N LYS A 27 -16.18 -2.83 -5.26
CA LYS A 27 -15.14 -3.62 -5.92
C LYS A 27 -13.74 -3.10 -5.55
N PHE A 28 -12.88 -3.99 -5.09
CA PHE A 28 -11.48 -3.68 -4.84
C PHE A 28 -10.79 -3.09 -6.09
N GLY A 29 -9.99 -2.05 -5.92
CA GLY A 29 -9.24 -1.41 -7.01
C GLY A 29 -10.08 -0.56 -7.99
N LYS A 30 -11.36 -0.26 -7.68
CA LYS A 30 -12.25 0.57 -8.52
C LYS A 30 -12.72 1.86 -7.85
N SER A 31 -12.19 2.22 -6.69
CA SER A 31 -12.56 3.46 -6.00
C SER A 31 -11.94 4.66 -6.73
N GLU A 32 -12.75 5.63 -7.08
CA GLU A 32 -12.28 6.90 -7.64
C GLU A 32 -11.25 7.54 -6.71
N GLY A 33 -10.04 7.79 -7.21
CA GLY A 33 -8.94 8.41 -6.46
C GLY A 33 -8.01 7.46 -5.71
N ASN A 34 -8.32 6.16 -5.56
CA ASN A 34 -7.50 5.17 -4.84
C ASN A 34 -7.07 3.99 -5.72
N ALA A 35 -6.92 4.21 -7.02
CA ALA A 35 -6.37 3.18 -7.89
C ALA A 35 -4.86 3.06 -7.67
N VAL A 36 -4.40 1.85 -7.34
CA VAL A 36 -2.99 1.51 -7.21
C VAL A 36 -2.54 0.85 -8.50
N TRP A 37 -1.53 1.42 -9.13
CA TRP A 37 -0.96 0.93 -10.37
C TRP A 37 0.20 -0.02 -10.09
N LEU A 38 0.38 -1.03 -10.94
CA LEU A 38 1.52 -1.93 -10.85
C LEU A 38 2.80 -1.30 -11.39
N ASP A 39 2.67 -0.31 -12.26
CA ASP A 39 3.78 0.42 -12.84
C ASP A 39 4.30 1.48 -11.84
N ALA A 40 5.59 1.44 -11.57
CA ALA A 40 6.27 2.34 -10.63
C ALA A 40 6.24 3.82 -11.07
N GLU A 41 6.02 4.10 -12.36
CA GLU A 41 5.87 5.48 -12.87
C GLU A 41 4.55 6.12 -12.40
N PHE A 42 3.49 5.32 -12.18
CA PHE A 42 2.17 5.79 -11.73
C PHE A 42 1.94 5.64 -10.24
N THR A 43 2.49 4.59 -9.62
CA THR A 43 2.45 4.39 -8.17
C THR A 43 3.83 3.92 -7.72
N SER A 44 4.55 4.77 -6.97
CA SER A 44 5.87 4.41 -6.47
C SER A 44 5.82 3.14 -5.60
N PRO A 45 6.92 2.36 -5.50
CA PRO A 45 6.98 1.19 -4.61
C PRO A 45 6.65 1.55 -3.15
N TYR A 46 7.00 2.75 -2.70
CA TYR A 46 6.63 3.25 -1.37
C TYR A 46 5.12 3.44 -1.23
N ALA A 47 4.47 4.16 -2.15
CA ALA A 47 3.02 4.36 -2.13
C ALA A 47 2.26 3.04 -2.29
N PHE A 48 2.78 2.13 -3.12
CA PHE A 48 2.25 0.78 -3.30
C PHE A 48 2.32 -0.03 -2.00
N TYR A 49 3.45 0.00 -1.30
CA TYR A 49 3.62 -0.63 0.02
C TYR A 49 2.65 -0.04 1.06
N GLN A 50 2.53 1.30 1.12
CA GLN A 50 1.61 1.97 2.05
C GLN A 50 0.15 1.61 1.80
N PHE A 51 -0.27 1.46 0.55
CA PHE A 51 -1.62 1.01 0.21
C PHE A 51 -1.94 -0.34 0.85
N TRP A 52 -1.06 -1.34 0.73
CA TRP A 52 -1.24 -2.65 1.31
C TRP A 52 -1.07 -2.67 2.82
N LEU A 53 -0.18 -1.83 3.33
CA LEU A 53 -0.02 -1.65 4.78
C LEU A 53 -1.31 -1.11 5.43
N ASN A 54 -2.08 -0.29 4.73
CA ASN A 54 -3.29 0.35 5.26
C ASN A 54 -4.58 -0.47 5.07
N VAL A 55 -4.48 -1.74 4.70
CA VAL A 55 -5.63 -2.66 4.65
C VAL A 55 -6.22 -2.84 6.06
N ASP A 56 -7.56 -2.85 6.13
CA ASP A 56 -8.30 -3.08 7.37
C ASP A 56 -8.03 -4.47 7.97
N ASP A 57 -8.03 -4.57 9.29
CA ASP A 57 -7.85 -5.84 10.01
C ASP A 57 -8.87 -6.90 9.58
N ALA A 58 -10.10 -6.48 9.26
CA ALA A 58 -11.17 -7.37 8.82
C ALA A 58 -10.94 -7.97 7.42
N ASP A 59 -10.14 -7.31 6.58
CA ASP A 59 -9.92 -7.71 5.19
C ASP A 59 -8.55 -8.36 4.96
N VAL A 60 -7.58 -8.12 5.84
CA VAL A 60 -6.17 -8.46 5.63
C VAL A 60 -5.93 -9.96 5.40
N ILE A 61 -6.62 -10.82 6.14
CA ILE A 61 -6.45 -12.27 6.02
C ILE A 61 -6.94 -12.79 4.67
N ASP A 62 -8.05 -12.27 4.17
CA ASP A 62 -8.54 -12.63 2.84
C ASP A 62 -7.63 -12.08 1.74
N ARG A 63 -7.01 -10.90 1.94
CA ARG A 63 -6.00 -10.36 1.02
C ARG A 63 -4.74 -11.22 1.00
N LEU A 64 -4.25 -11.69 2.14
CA LEU A 64 -3.13 -12.63 2.22
C LEU A 64 -3.39 -13.91 1.41
N LYS A 65 -4.58 -14.49 1.55
CA LYS A 65 -4.98 -15.71 0.81
C LYS A 65 -5.00 -15.51 -0.72
N VAL A 66 -5.32 -14.30 -1.19
CA VAL A 66 -5.52 -14.03 -2.62
C VAL A 66 -4.25 -13.49 -3.29
N PHE A 67 -3.49 -12.64 -2.61
CA PHE A 67 -2.40 -11.87 -3.21
C PHE A 67 -1.00 -12.35 -2.85
N THR A 68 -0.87 -13.39 -2.01
CA THR A 68 0.44 -13.91 -1.63
C THR A 68 0.57 -15.41 -1.91
N PHE A 69 1.79 -15.90 -1.88
CA PHE A 69 2.12 -17.33 -1.96
C PHE A 69 2.41 -17.94 -0.58
N LEU A 70 2.00 -17.28 0.49
CA LEU A 70 2.16 -17.79 1.85
C LEU A 70 1.40 -19.10 2.01
N SER A 71 1.98 -20.01 2.78
CA SER A 71 1.34 -21.27 3.13
C SER A 71 0.14 -21.02 4.06
N ARG A 72 -0.76 -21.99 4.09
CA ARG A 72 -1.91 -21.95 5.01
C ARG A 72 -1.49 -21.76 6.46
N VAL A 73 -0.42 -22.43 6.89
CA VAL A 73 0.08 -22.36 8.27
C VAL A 73 0.55 -20.93 8.62
N GLU A 74 1.29 -20.28 7.72
CA GLU A 74 1.74 -18.89 7.92
C GLU A 74 0.54 -17.92 8.00
N ILE A 75 -0.48 -18.12 7.17
CA ILE A 75 -1.69 -17.27 7.21
C ILE A 75 -2.48 -17.48 8.49
N GLU A 76 -2.67 -18.74 8.96
CA GLU A 76 -3.35 -19.04 10.21
C GLU A 76 -2.60 -18.47 11.43
N GLU A 77 -1.27 -18.42 11.39
CA GLU A 77 -0.46 -17.77 12.43
C GLU A 77 -0.66 -16.25 12.44
N LEU A 78 -0.61 -15.59 11.27
CA LEU A 78 -0.89 -14.16 11.13
C LEU A 78 -2.33 -13.80 11.57
N GLU A 79 -3.31 -14.65 11.29
CA GLU A 79 -4.68 -14.48 11.74
C GLU A 79 -4.77 -14.48 13.27
N ARG A 80 -4.10 -15.45 13.94
CA ARG A 80 -4.02 -15.52 15.40
C ARG A 80 -3.33 -14.28 15.98
N GLU A 81 -2.17 -13.88 15.41
CA GLU A 81 -1.45 -12.69 15.87
C GLU A 81 -2.29 -11.40 15.71
N THR A 82 -3.05 -11.30 14.63
CA THR A 82 -3.95 -10.16 14.40
C THR A 82 -5.08 -10.12 15.44
N ALA A 83 -5.62 -11.28 15.83
CA ALA A 83 -6.65 -11.36 16.87
C ALA A 83 -6.10 -11.03 18.27
N GLU A 84 -4.88 -11.48 18.58
CA GLU A 84 -4.26 -11.30 19.92
C GLU A 84 -3.65 -9.89 20.09
N ALA A 85 -3.06 -9.32 19.04
CA ALA A 85 -2.31 -8.07 19.09
C ALA A 85 -2.47 -7.23 17.81
N PRO A 86 -3.69 -6.75 17.47
CA PRO A 86 -3.95 -6.02 16.22
C PRO A 86 -3.08 -4.78 16.06
N PHE A 87 -2.69 -4.13 17.16
CA PHE A 87 -1.82 -2.95 17.15
C PHE A 87 -0.43 -3.18 16.54
N LYS A 88 0.06 -4.42 16.48
CA LYS A 88 1.34 -4.77 15.84
C LYS A 88 1.25 -4.73 14.32
N ARG A 89 0.05 -4.89 13.76
CA ARG A 89 -0.23 -4.93 12.33
C ARG A 89 0.65 -5.94 11.58
N ALA A 90 0.89 -7.11 12.17
CA ALA A 90 1.79 -8.13 11.64
C ALA A 90 1.31 -8.65 10.27
N ALA A 91 0.02 -8.92 10.13
CA ALA A 91 -0.58 -9.38 8.89
C ALA A 91 -0.49 -8.32 7.78
N GLN A 92 -0.74 -7.04 8.08
CA GLN A 92 -0.62 -5.95 7.11
C GLN A 92 0.83 -5.73 6.65
N LYS A 93 1.78 -5.75 7.57
CA LYS A 93 3.22 -5.65 7.25
C LYS A 93 3.66 -6.79 6.35
N ARG A 94 3.24 -8.02 6.66
CA ARG A 94 3.56 -9.18 5.85
C ARG A 94 2.91 -9.09 4.46
N LEU A 95 1.63 -8.72 4.39
CA LEU A 95 0.92 -8.51 3.13
C LEU A 95 1.62 -7.46 2.25
N ALA A 96 1.91 -6.30 2.81
CA ALA A 96 2.55 -5.20 2.10
C ALA A 96 3.93 -5.59 1.57
N TYR A 97 4.74 -6.30 2.38
CA TYR A 97 6.04 -6.81 1.95
C TYR A 97 5.89 -7.80 0.79
N GLU A 98 5.09 -8.85 0.95
CA GLU A 98 4.96 -9.92 -0.04
C GLU A 98 4.46 -9.40 -1.40
N VAL A 99 3.45 -8.53 -1.38
CA VAL A 99 2.87 -8.01 -2.63
C VAL A 99 3.80 -6.98 -3.30
N THR A 100 4.47 -6.13 -2.52
CA THR A 100 5.44 -5.18 -3.07
C THR A 100 6.67 -5.91 -3.63
N ALA A 101 7.20 -6.90 -2.92
CA ALA A 101 8.31 -7.71 -3.40
C ALA A 101 7.97 -8.51 -4.66
N LEU A 102 6.73 -8.97 -4.79
CA LEU A 102 6.26 -9.71 -5.97
C LEU A 102 6.12 -8.81 -7.21
N VAL A 103 5.62 -7.57 -7.05
CA VAL A 103 5.31 -6.66 -8.16
C VAL A 103 6.52 -5.84 -8.58
N HIS A 104 7.30 -5.36 -7.64
CA HIS A 104 8.50 -4.55 -7.87
C HIS A 104 9.76 -5.39 -7.61
N SER A 105 10.29 -5.36 -6.39
CA SER A 105 11.41 -6.20 -5.97
C SER A 105 11.46 -6.33 -4.45
N PRO A 106 12.18 -7.34 -3.91
CA PRO A 106 12.44 -7.41 -2.47
C PRO A 106 13.22 -6.20 -1.94
N GLU A 107 14.09 -5.62 -2.75
CA GLU A 107 14.88 -4.44 -2.45
C GLU A 107 13.99 -3.20 -2.31
N ASP A 108 13.05 -3.01 -3.24
CA ASP A 108 12.07 -1.92 -3.19
C ASP A 108 11.13 -2.05 -1.98
N ALA A 109 10.71 -3.28 -1.68
CA ALA A 109 9.88 -3.55 -0.50
C ALA A 109 10.63 -3.21 0.80
N GLN A 110 11.91 -3.56 0.90
CA GLN A 110 12.75 -3.21 2.06
C GLN A 110 12.98 -1.70 2.14
N ALA A 111 13.27 -1.04 1.02
CA ALA A 111 13.41 0.41 0.96
C ALA A 111 12.14 1.16 1.43
N ALA A 112 10.96 0.66 1.06
CA ALA A 112 9.69 1.20 1.52
C ALA A 112 9.48 1.02 3.04
N ILE A 113 9.90 -0.11 3.61
CA ILE A 113 9.88 -0.37 5.06
C ILE A 113 10.80 0.62 5.78
N ASP A 114 12.05 0.76 5.30
CA ASP A 114 13.05 1.64 5.90
C ASP A 114 12.61 3.11 5.85
N ALA A 115 12.04 3.55 4.71
CA ALA A 115 11.46 4.87 4.57
C ALA A 115 10.29 5.11 5.53
N SER A 116 9.39 4.14 5.67
CA SER A 116 8.28 4.21 6.61
C SER A 116 8.79 4.33 8.06
N ALA A 117 9.78 3.53 8.44
CA ALA A 117 10.39 3.59 9.77
C ALA A 117 11.07 4.95 10.03
N ALA A 118 11.80 5.49 9.05
CA ALA A 118 12.49 6.76 9.15
C ALA A 118 11.51 7.95 9.30
N LEU A 119 10.43 7.97 8.51
CA LEU A 119 9.40 9.02 8.59
C LEU A 119 8.65 9.03 9.93
N PHE A 120 8.47 7.87 10.55
CA PHE A 120 7.81 7.76 11.85
C PHE A 120 8.77 7.74 13.05
N GLY A 121 10.00 8.23 12.87
CA GLY A 121 10.97 8.46 13.94
C GLY A 121 11.67 7.20 14.47
N GLN A 122 11.63 6.10 13.72
CA GLN A 122 12.31 4.83 14.07
C GLN A 122 13.54 4.55 13.20
N GLY A 123 14.00 5.51 12.38
CA GLY A 123 15.11 5.37 11.47
C GLY A 123 15.79 6.71 11.15
N GLU A 124 16.80 6.68 10.30
CA GLU A 124 17.55 7.87 9.86
C GLU A 124 17.14 8.24 8.43
N LEU A 125 16.49 9.40 8.26
CA LEU A 125 16.07 9.92 6.93
C LEU A 125 17.23 10.08 5.95
N LEU A 126 18.41 10.47 6.45
CA LEU A 126 19.61 10.66 5.64
C LEU A 126 20.26 9.34 5.16
N ALA A 127 19.85 8.21 5.70
CA ALA A 127 20.31 6.89 5.26
C ALA A 127 19.52 6.35 4.05
N LEU A 128 18.37 6.97 3.73
CA LEU A 128 17.55 6.57 2.60
C LEU A 128 18.18 7.04 1.27
N ASP A 129 17.97 6.28 0.21
CA ASP A 129 18.29 6.76 -1.14
C ASP A 129 17.36 7.91 -1.55
N ALA A 130 17.84 8.76 -2.44
CA ALA A 130 17.15 10.01 -2.80
C ALA A 130 15.78 9.75 -3.48
N ALA A 131 15.65 8.68 -4.26
CA ALA A 131 14.41 8.37 -4.97
C ALA A 131 13.34 7.89 -3.99
N THR A 132 13.68 6.99 -3.08
CA THR A 132 12.77 6.50 -2.02
C THR A 132 12.38 7.63 -1.08
N LEU A 133 13.32 8.49 -0.67
CA LEU A 133 13.05 9.65 0.17
C LEU A 133 12.08 10.62 -0.53
N GLN A 134 12.33 10.94 -1.80
CA GLN A 134 11.47 11.80 -2.59
C GLN A 134 10.06 11.22 -2.74
N ALA A 135 9.95 9.93 -3.06
CA ALA A 135 8.67 9.23 -3.17
C ALA A 135 7.89 9.29 -1.85
N ALA A 136 8.55 9.02 -0.72
CA ALA A 136 7.94 9.05 0.60
C ALA A 136 7.50 10.47 1.01
N LEU A 137 8.30 11.48 0.72
CA LEU A 137 7.97 12.89 1.03
C LEU A 137 6.89 13.46 0.11
N SER A 138 6.74 12.97 -1.12
CA SER A 138 5.70 13.43 -2.04
C SER A 138 4.28 13.08 -1.60
N GLU A 139 4.12 12.05 -0.77
CA GLU A 139 2.84 11.67 -0.16
C GLU A 139 2.43 12.57 1.02
N LEU A 140 3.35 13.40 1.50
CA LEU A 140 3.11 14.31 2.61
C LEU A 140 2.83 15.74 2.09
N PRO A 141 2.10 16.56 2.85
CA PRO A 141 2.01 17.99 2.58
C PRO A 141 3.41 18.60 2.46
N ASN A 142 3.72 19.19 1.32
CA ASN A 142 5.03 19.77 1.06
C ASN A 142 4.92 21.15 0.41
N VAL A 143 5.98 21.94 0.56
CA VAL A 143 6.09 23.29 -0.01
C VAL A 143 7.54 23.56 -0.42
N VAL A 144 7.71 24.23 -1.54
CA VAL A 144 9.02 24.73 -1.96
C VAL A 144 9.22 26.12 -1.35
N ALA A 145 10.26 26.25 -0.53
CA ALA A 145 10.55 27.51 0.16
C ALA A 145 12.05 27.80 0.22
N SER A 146 12.42 29.07 0.50
CA SER A 146 13.79 29.44 0.77
C SER A 146 14.19 29.10 2.20
N LEU A 147 15.50 28.99 2.48
CA LEU A 147 16.02 28.78 3.83
C LEU A 147 15.70 29.91 4.81
N GLU A 148 15.32 31.10 4.30
CA GLU A 148 14.97 32.28 5.11
C GLU A 148 13.48 32.33 5.43
N THR A 149 12.65 31.43 4.90
CA THR A 149 11.20 31.42 5.15
C THR A 149 10.90 31.06 6.60
N PRO A 150 10.14 31.89 7.34
CA PRO A 150 9.77 31.58 8.72
C PRO A 150 8.97 30.29 8.83
N VAL A 151 9.17 29.51 9.91
CA VAL A 151 8.49 28.22 10.11
C VAL A 151 6.97 28.34 10.08
N ALA A 152 6.40 29.39 10.72
CA ALA A 152 4.95 29.62 10.70
C ALA A 152 4.39 29.84 9.28
N GLN A 153 5.18 30.50 8.40
CA GLN A 153 4.82 30.67 7.00
C GLN A 153 4.90 29.33 6.24
N LEU A 154 5.93 28.52 6.50
CA LEU A 154 6.05 27.16 5.92
C LEU A 154 4.86 26.27 6.28
N LEU A 155 4.44 26.30 7.54
CA LEU A 155 3.29 25.53 8.02
C LEU A 155 1.99 25.96 7.32
N MET A 156 1.80 27.26 7.11
CA MET A 156 0.64 27.78 6.38
C MET A 156 0.70 27.41 4.90
N ASP A 157 1.84 27.62 4.24
CA ASP A 157 2.00 27.35 2.81
C ASP A 157 1.89 25.87 2.48
N SER A 158 2.27 24.98 3.40
CA SER A 158 2.07 23.53 3.29
C SER A 158 0.64 23.06 3.57
N GLY A 159 -0.25 23.98 4.03
CA GLY A 159 -1.62 23.66 4.37
C GLY A 159 -1.83 22.96 5.72
N LEU A 160 -0.78 22.82 6.53
CA LEU A 160 -0.84 22.18 7.86
C LEU A 160 -1.56 23.05 8.89
N VAL A 161 -1.52 24.38 8.72
CA VAL A 161 -2.26 25.32 9.56
C VAL A 161 -3.05 26.32 8.70
N PRO A 162 -4.20 26.83 9.17
CA PRO A 162 -5.06 27.71 8.38
C PRO A 162 -4.53 29.16 8.28
N SER A 163 -3.59 29.55 9.15
CA SER A 163 -3.00 30.91 9.16
C SER A 163 -1.65 30.93 9.89
N VAL A 164 -0.84 31.94 9.59
CA VAL A 164 0.48 32.15 10.25
C VAL A 164 0.37 32.30 11.76
N SER A 165 -0.75 32.86 12.28
CA SER A 165 -0.98 33.02 13.71
C SER A 165 -1.45 31.76 14.43
N ALA A 166 -1.70 30.67 13.69
CA ALA A 166 -2.10 29.36 14.23
C ALA A 166 -0.95 28.35 14.24
N GLY A 167 0.24 28.77 13.73
CA GLY A 167 1.45 27.94 13.66
C GLY A 167 2.45 28.18 14.79
#